data_46d2997743ecf69bbef0cc04125bba6b
#
_entry.id   46d2997743ecf69bbef0cc04125bba6b
#
_cell.length_a   1.000
_cell.length_b   1.000
_cell.length_c   1.000
_cell.angle_alpha   90.00
_cell.angle_beta   90.00
_cell.angle_gamma   90.00
#
_symmetry.space_group_name_H-M   'P 1'
#
loop_
_entity.id
_entity.type
_entity.pdbx_description
1 polymer ?
#
loop_
_entity_poly.entity_id
_entity_poly.type
_entity_poly.pdbx_seq_one_letter_code
_entity_poly.pdbx_strand_id
1 'polypeptide(L)'
;MSDFKPENYPSFQSADVTILDQSTVFQGFFRIDSYKVQHKLFNGGWSTEVKRELFERGHAVIVLPYDVENDSLVLIEQFRIGALQNPNGPWLLEAIAGMIEPGETVEQVAQRESEEEAGLKLSEFWPMLSYQSSPGGSTERIYLVLARLRHQVKSGVYGLASEQEDIKVHSLPRLLAMQLLHQGKIDNAATVIALQWLALNLEQVKARWTD
;
A
#
# COMPACT_ATOMS: atom_id res chain seq x y z
N MET A 1 -3.87 16.48 -34.35
CA MET A 1 -3.00 16.49 -33.15
C MET A 1 -3.86 17.07 -32.03
N SER A 2 -4.30 16.40 -31.34
CA SER A 2 -4.68 15.30 -30.53
C SER A 2 -5.48 15.82 -29.33
N ASP A 3 -6.67 15.28 -29.21
CA ASP A 3 -7.58 15.52 -28.09
C ASP A 3 -7.10 14.88 -26.76
N PHE A 4 -5.81 14.58 -26.66
CA PHE A 4 -5.17 14.04 -25.44
C PHE A 4 -4.86 15.17 -24.46
N LYS A 5 -5.87 15.61 -23.73
CA LYS A 5 -5.72 16.53 -22.61
C LYS A 5 -6.02 15.80 -21.32
N PRO A 6 -5.23 16.00 -20.24
CA PRO A 6 -5.43 15.32 -18.96
C PRO A 6 -6.86 15.45 -18.40
N GLU A 7 -7.50 16.62 -18.60
CA GLU A 7 -8.87 16.89 -18.16
C GLU A 7 -9.95 16.05 -18.85
N ASN A 8 -9.62 15.39 -19.98
CA ASN A 8 -10.55 14.50 -20.69
C ASN A 8 -10.54 13.08 -20.13
N TYR A 9 -9.74 12.80 -19.11
CA TYR A 9 -9.60 11.46 -18.53
C TYR A 9 -9.77 11.48 -17.00
N PRO A 10 -10.56 10.52 -16.47
CA PRO A 10 -11.42 9.55 -17.18
C PRO A 10 -12.63 10.22 -17.84
N SER A 11 -13.21 9.57 -18.88
CA SER A 11 -14.34 10.10 -19.65
C SER A 11 -15.63 10.19 -18.86
N PHE A 12 -15.82 9.34 -17.85
CA PHE A 12 -16.99 9.28 -16.97
C PHE A 12 -16.60 9.54 -15.52
N GLN A 13 -17.57 9.96 -14.73
CA GLN A 13 -17.39 10.29 -13.31
C GLN A 13 -18.44 9.53 -12.45
N SER A 14 -18.42 9.72 -11.15
CA SER A 14 -19.35 9.06 -10.22
C SER A 14 -20.82 9.35 -10.53
N ALA A 15 -21.13 10.52 -11.11
CA ALA A 15 -22.49 10.88 -11.56
C ALA A 15 -22.98 10.03 -12.73
N ASP A 16 -22.11 9.32 -13.42
CA ASP A 16 -22.42 8.42 -14.52
C ASP A 16 -22.66 6.97 -14.05
N VAL A 17 -22.83 6.76 -12.76
CA VAL A 17 -23.17 5.48 -12.12
C VAL A 17 -24.40 5.68 -11.23
N THR A 18 -25.33 4.72 -11.31
CA THR A 18 -26.50 4.63 -10.41
C THR A 18 -26.38 3.34 -9.60
N ILE A 19 -26.41 3.45 -8.28
CA ILE A 19 -26.53 2.30 -7.38
C ILE A 19 -28.02 2.01 -7.22
N LEU A 20 -28.44 0.81 -7.67
CA LEU A 20 -29.82 0.35 -7.60
C LEU A 20 -30.10 -0.39 -6.28
N ASP A 21 -29.10 -1.11 -5.77
CA ASP A 21 -29.20 -1.89 -4.54
C ASP A 21 -27.81 -2.14 -3.95
N GLN A 22 -27.72 -2.21 -2.65
CA GLN A 22 -26.51 -2.58 -1.91
C GLN A 22 -26.89 -3.39 -0.67
N SER A 23 -26.24 -4.52 -0.47
CA SER A 23 -26.45 -5.37 0.70
C SER A 23 -25.18 -6.10 1.10
N THR A 24 -24.97 -6.30 2.39
CA THR A 24 -23.90 -7.15 2.91
C THR A 24 -24.30 -8.60 2.77
N VAL A 25 -23.51 -9.39 2.04
CA VAL A 25 -23.74 -10.83 1.81
C VAL A 25 -22.86 -11.73 2.66
N PHE A 26 -21.78 -11.20 3.20
CA PHE A 26 -20.93 -11.89 4.19
C PHE A 26 -20.35 -10.88 5.18
N GLN A 27 -20.33 -11.24 6.46
CA GLN A 27 -19.69 -10.47 7.52
C GLN A 27 -18.92 -11.41 8.44
N GLY A 28 -17.61 -11.30 8.39
CA GLY A 28 -16.66 -11.95 9.30
C GLY A 28 -15.68 -10.92 9.82
N PHE A 29 -14.39 -11.23 9.87
CA PHE A 29 -13.34 -10.23 10.09
C PHE A 29 -13.37 -9.18 8.97
N PHE A 30 -13.49 -9.63 7.73
CA PHE A 30 -13.77 -8.78 6.58
C PHE A 30 -15.25 -8.85 6.19
N ARG A 31 -15.65 -7.99 5.26
CA ARG A 31 -17.00 -7.91 4.74
C ARG A 31 -17.03 -8.08 3.21
N ILE A 32 -18.08 -8.73 2.70
CA ILE A 32 -18.40 -8.75 1.28
C ILE A 32 -19.74 -8.06 1.09
N ASP A 33 -19.74 -6.99 0.30
CA ASP A 33 -20.95 -6.27 -0.12
C ASP A 33 -21.32 -6.62 -1.56
N SER A 34 -22.61 -6.84 -1.80
CA SER A 34 -23.17 -7.03 -3.14
C SER A 34 -23.82 -5.74 -3.61
N TYR A 35 -23.45 -5.28 -4.80
CA TYR A 35 -23.98 -4.10 -5.44
C TYR A 35 -24.73 -4.46 -6.71
N LYS A 36 -25.89 -3.82 -6.96
CA LYS A 36 -26.52 -3.74 -8.27
C LYS A 36 -26.38 -2.32 -8.76
N VAL A 37 -25.78 -2.16 -9.91
CA VAL A 37 -25.49 -0.84 -10.49
C VAL A 37 -25.86 -0.77 -11.95
N GLN A 38 -26.06 0.46 -12.44
CA GLN A 38 -26.03 0.79 -13.86
C GLN A 38 -25.00 1.89 -14.08
N HIS A 39 -24.34 1.89 -15.21
CA HIS A 39 -23.38 2.92 -15.57
C HIS A 39 -23.52 3.33 -17.04
N LYS A 40 -23.01 4.51 -17.37
CA LYS A 40 -22.94 4.99 -18.76
C LYS A 40 -22.06 4.09 -19.62
N LEU A 41 -22.44 3.95 -20.88
CA LEU A 41 -21.69 3.19 -21.89
C LEU A 41 -20.95 4.13 -22.84
N PHE A 42 -19.76 3.76 -23.27
CA PHE A 42 -18.95 4.56 -24.21
C PHE A 42 -19.64 4.75 -25.57
N ASN A 43 -20.51 3.81 -25.97
CA ASN A 43 -21.32 3.92 -27.17
C ASN A 43 -22.67 4.65 -26.95
N GLY A 44 -22.82 5.31 -25.79
CA GLY A 44 -24.05 6.03 -25.39
C GLY A 44 -25.06 5.14 -24.68
N GLY A 45 -25.94 5.81 -23.92
CA GLY A 45 -26.94 5.14 -23.10
C GLY A 45 -26.41 4.61 -21.79
N TRP A 46 -27.19 3.73 -21.17
CA TRP A 46 -26.88 3.09 -19.87
C TRP A 46 -26.73 1.58 -20.04
N SER A 47 -25.92 0.95 -19.19
CA SER A 47 -25.86 -0.50 -19.11
C SER A 47 -27.19 -1.08 -18.63
N THR A 48 -27.40 -2.36 -18.85
CA THR A 48 -28.35 -3.15 -18.06
C THR A 48 -27.87 -3.22 -16.60
N GLU A 49 -28.68 -3.77 -15.70
CA GLU A 49 -28.26 -4.04 -14.33
C GLU A 49 -27.02 -4.93 -14.31
N VAL A 50 -26.00 -4.48 -13.58
CA VAL A 50 -24.74 -5.20 -13.35
C VAL A 50 -24.64 -5.52 -11.88
N LYS A 51 -24.52 -6.79 -11.52
CA LYS A 51 -24.27 -7.23 -10.14
C LYS A 51 -22.77 -7.45 -9.93
N ARG A 52 -22.23 -6.92 -8.82
CA ARG A 52 -20.82 -7.10 -8.40
C ARG A 52 -20.75 -7.33 -6.90
N GLU A 53 -19.72 -8.06 -6.49
CA GLU A 53 -19.37 -8.26 -5.10
C GLU A 53 -18.05 -7.53 -4.83
N LEU A 54 -18.00 -6.80 -3.71
CA LEU A 54 -16.83 -6.05 -3.28
C LEU A 54 -16.34 -6.58 -1.94
N PHE A 55 -15.02 -6.81 -1.88
CA PHE A 55 -14.31 -7.14 -0.67
C PHE A 55 -13.96 -5.84 0.07
N GLU A 56 -14.57 -5.66 1.24
CA GLU A 56 -14.40 -4.52 2.10
C GLU A 56 -13.47 -4.88 3.25
N ARG A 57 -12.27 -4.33 3.23
CA ARG A 57 -11.24 -4.56 4.26
C ARG A 57 -10.64 -3.27 4.83
N GLY A 58 -11.15 -2.10 4.42
CA GLY A 58 -10.58 -0.81 4.78
C GLY A 58 -9.40 -0.40 3.88
N HIS A 59 -8.69 0.63 4.31
CA HIS A 59 -7.55 1.20 3.62
C HIS A 59 -6.28 0.97 4.44
N ALA A 60 -5.11 1.06 3.82
CA ALA A 60 -3.85 0.86 4.51
C ALA A 60 -2.80 1.92 4.17
N VAL A 61 -1.89 2.13 5.09
CA VAL A 61 -0.69 2.96 4.92
C VAL A 61 0.52 2.02 4.84
N ILE A 62 1.39 2.31 3.90
CA ILE A 62 2.67 1.62 3.73
C ILE A 62 3.77 2.64 3.97
N VAL A 63 4.72 2.30 4.82
CA VAL A 63 5.84 3.17 5.18
C VAL A 63 7.14 2.55 4.72
N LEU A 64 7.92 3.29 3.94
CA LEU A 64 9.28 2.92 3.58
C LEU A 64 10.25 3.84 4.32
N PRO A 65 10.85 3.41 5.45
CA PRO A 65 11.89 4.19 6.10
C PRO A 65 13.18 4.15 5.26
N TYR A 66 13.74 5.33 4.98
CA TYR A 66 14.94 5.48 4.17
C TYR A 66 15.95 6.42 4.84
N ASP A 67 17.16 5.93 4.98
CA ASP A 67 18.36 6.66 5.43
C ASP A 67 19.11 7.16 4.19
N VAL A 68 19.03 8.47 3.97
CA VAL A 68 19.66 9.11 2.81
C VAL A 68 21.19 9.14 2.91
N GLU A 69 21.73 9.18 4.13
CA GLU A 69 23.16 9.29 4.38
C GLU A 69 23.88 7.96 4.11
N ASN A 70 23.26 6.85 4.53
CA ASN A 70 23.83 5.51 4.37
C ASN A 70 23.28 4.76 3.15
N ASP A 71 22.40 5.37 2.36
CA ASP A 71 21.69 4.76 1.23
C ASP A 71 21.08 3.41 1.60
N SER A 72 20.41 3.38 2.76
CA SER A 72 19.82 2.16 3.33
C SER A 72 18.33 2.37 3.65
N LEU A 73 17.58 1.27 3.70
CA LEU A 73 16.16 1.28 4.01
C LEU A 73 15.80 0.16 4.96
N VAL A 74 14.62 0.27 5.58
CA VAL A 74 14.09 -0.76 6.47
C VAL A 74 12.95 -1.48 5.78
N LEU A 75 13.04 -2.81 5.79
CA LEU A 75 11.97 -3.73 5.46
C LEU A 75 11.72 -4.67 6.63
N ILE A 76 10.51 -5.22 6.66
CA ILE A 76 10.10 -6.25 7.62
C ILE A 76 9.89 -7.58 6.92
N GLU A 77 10.11 -8.67 7.63
CA GLU A 77 9.81 -10.02 7.16
C GLU A 77 8.76 -10.63 8.09
N GLN A 78 7.62 -11.02 7.52
CA GLN A 78 6.53 -11.60 8.30
C GLN A 78 5.72 -12.63 7.50
N PHE A 79 5.01 -13.50 8.22
CA PHE A 79 4.11 -14.49 7.64
C PHE A 79 2.86 -13.83 7.04
N ARG A 80 2.52 -14.21 5.81
CA ARG A 80 1.30 -13.78 5.11
C ARG A 80 0.49 -14.98 4.63
N ILE A 81 -0.67 -15.20 5.22
CA ILE A 81 -1.56 -16.32 4.85
C ILE A 81 -1.92 -16.34 3.36
N GLY A 82 -2.04 -15.17 2.73
CA GLY A 82 -2.31 -15.05 1.30
C GLY A 82 -1.16 -15.53 0.40
N ALA A 83 0.03 -15.70 0.95
CA ALA A 83 1.23 -16.14 0.23
C ALA A 83 1.57 -17.63 0.46
N LEU A 84 0.66 -18.45 0.99
CA LEU A 84 0.93 -19.88 1.27
C LEU A 84 1.44 -20.67 0.07
N GLN A 85 1.04 -20.28 -1.15
CA GLN A 85 1.47 -20.93 -2.39
C GLN A 85 2.59 -20.16 -3.13
N ASN A 86 3.16 -19.12 -2.51
CA ASN A 86 4.25 -18.38 -3.11
C ASN A 86 5.49 -19.27 -3.24
N PRO A 87 6.17 -19.30 -4.42
CA PRO A 87 7.38 -20.09 -4.63
C PRO A 87 8.52 -19.77 -3.67
N ASN A 88 8.55 -18.53 -3.12
CA ASN A 88 9.53 -18.09 -2.14
C ASN A 88 9.11 -18.38 -0.69
N GLY A 89 7.96 -19.01 -0.48
CA GLY A 89 7.35 -19.25 0.83
C GLY A 89 6.44 -18.09 1.30
N PRO A 90 5.72 -18.30 2.41
CA PRO A 90 4.74 -17.34 2.91
C PRO A 90 5.32 -16.26 3.84
N TRP A 91 6.61 -16.25 4.11
CA TRP A 91 7.27 -15.12 4.77
C TRP A 91 7.71 -14.12 3.71
N LEU A 92 7.09 -12.95 3.72
CA LEU A 92 7.36 -11.92 2.72
C LEU A 92 8.25 -10.82 3.29
N LEU A 93 9.14 -10.31 2.44
CA LEU A 93 9.91 -9.11 2.73
C LEU A 93 9.12 -7.89 2.24
N GLU A 94 8.70 -7.04 3.17
CA GLU A 94 7.73 -5.98 2.94
C GLU A 94 8.17 -4.63 3.53
N ALA A 95 7.61 -3.53 3.02
CA ALA A 95 7.62 -2.27 3.74
C ALA A 95 6.64 -2.37 4.92
N ILE A 96 6.86 -1.56 5.97
CA ILE A 96 5.98 -1.46 7.14
C ILE A 96 4.55 -1.14 6.68
N ALA A 97 3.53 -1.76 7.28
CA ALA A 97 2.17 -1.65 6.78
C ALA A 97 1.11 -1.76 7.86
N GLY A 98 0.18 -0.81 7.92
CA GLY A 98 -0.95 -0.89 8.83
C GLY A 98 -2.27 -0.43 8.25
N MET A 99 -3.34 -0.91 8.82
CA MET A 99 -4.70 -0.49 8.46
C MET A 99 -5.01 0.88 9.10
N ILE A 100 -5.77 1.68 8.36
CA ILE A 100 -6.27 2.96 8.86
C ILE A 100 -7.50 2.69 9.73
N GLU A 101 -7.40 2.99 11.02
CA GLU A 101 -8.53 2.92 11.92
C GLU A 101 -9.45 4.15 11.79
N PRO A 102 -10.73 4.05 12.22
CA PRO A 102 -11.64 5.17 12.17
C PRO A 102 -11.09 6.40 12.92
N GLY A 103 -10.93 7.50 12.19
CA GLY A 103 -10.42 8.78 12.72
C GLY A 103 -8.91 8.97 12.65
N GLU A 104 -8.14 7.97 12.23
CA GLU A 104 -6.70 8.13 12.03
C GLU A 104 -6.38 8.83 10.71
N THR A 105 -5.35 9.64 10.74
CA THR A 105 -4.69 10.17 9.53
C THR A 105 -3.61 9.22 9.02
N VAL A 106 -3.24 9.35 7.75
CA VAL A 106 -2.13 8.58 7.15
C VAL A 106 -0.83 8.71 7.96
N GLU A 107 -0.55 9.90 8.46
CA GLU A 107 0.65 10.18 9.25
C GLU A 107 0.64 9.50 10.62
N GLN A 108 -0.51 9.50 11.29
CA GLN A 108 -0.69 8.81 12.57
C GLN A 108 -0.49 7.30 12.43
N VAL A 109 -1.09 6.69 11.40
CA VAL A 109 -0.87 5.27 11.10
C VAL A 109 0.59 5.00 10.78
N ALA A 110 1.22 5.84 9.93
CA ALA A 110 2.63 5.68 9.58
C ALA A 110 3.54 5.70 10.82
N GLN A 111 3.25 6.58 11.78
CA GLN A 111 4.01 6.68 13.03
C GLN A 111 3.77 5.47 13.94
N ARG A 112 2.51 5.11 14.17
CA ARG A 112 2.11 3.99 15.02
C ARG A 112 2.70 2.67 14.53
N GLU A 113 2.49 2.32 13.26
CA GLU A 113 2.97 1.06 12.69
C GLU A 113 4.50 0.98 12.62
N SER A 114 5.18 2.11 12.38
CA SER A 114 6.64 2.13 12.42
C SER A 114 7.19 1.82 13.82
N GLU A 115 6.48 2.24 14.87
CA GLU A 115 6.87 1.93 16.24
C GLU A 115 6.52 0.47 16.61
N GLU A 116 5.34 -0.03 16.25
CA GLU A 116 4.85 -1.36 16.57
C GLU A 116 5.61 -2.46 15.82
N GLU A 117 5.74 -2.35 14.48
CA GLU A 117 6.34 -3.37 13.63
C GLU A 117 7.88 -3.30 13.57
N ALA A 118 8.48 -2.15 13.85
CA ALA A 118 9.93 -1.98 13.68
C ALA A 118 10.63 -1.26 14.83
N GLY A 119 9.93 -0.80 15.87
CA GLY A 119 10.49 -0.05 16.98
C GLY A 119 11.03 1.32 16.56
N LEU A 120 10.55 1.89 15.46
CA LEU A 120 11.06 3.13 14.87
C LEU A 120 10.18 4.32 15.24
N LYS A 121 10.78 5.33 15.89
CA LYS A 121 10.12 6.62 16.12
C LYS A 121 10.45 7.57 14.97
N LEU A 122 9.58 7.62 13.99
CA LEU A 122 9.70 8.45 12.80
C LEU A 122 8.82 9.69 12.92
N SER A 123 9.27 10.82 12.38
CA SER A 123 8.55 12.11 12.46
C SER A 123 8.57 12.91 11.16
N GLU A 124 9.37 12.51 10.19
CA GLU A 124 9.44 13.17 8.89
C GLU A 124 8.93 12.23 7.82
N PHE A 125 7.74 12.56 7.29
CA PHE A 125 7.04 11.77 6.30
C PHE A 125 6.88 12.55 4.99
N TRP A 126 7.03 11.85 3.88
CA TRP A 126 6.77 12.39 2.55
C TRP A 126 5.80 11.47 1.82
N PRO A 127 4.57 11.95 1.51
CA PRO A 127 3.62 11.18 0.70
C PRO A 127 4.23 10.86 -0.66
N MET A 128 4.29 9.58 -1.02
CA MET A 128 4.77 9.12 -2.32
C MET A 128 3.65 9.18 -3.35
N LEU A 129 2.67 8.31 -3.19
CA LEU A 129 1.45 8.22 -4.00
C LEU A 129 0.38 7.40 -3.26
N SER A 130 -0.84 7.38 -3.81
CA SER A 130 -1.85 6.41 -3.40
C SER A 130 -2.43 5.69 -4.61
N TYR A 131 -2.85 4.44 -4.43
CA TYR A 131 -3.44 3.63 -5.49
C TYR A 131 -4.53 2.71 -4.96
N GLN A 132 -5.37 2.22 -5.85
CA GLN A 132 -6.32 1.15 -5.52
C GLN A 132 -5.66 -0.20 -5.77
N SER A 133 -5.71 -1.09 -4.78
CA SER A 133 -5.02 -2.39 -4.85
C SER A 133 -5.62 -3.31 -5.92
N SER A 134 -6.96 -3.39 -5.98
CA SER A 134 -7.67 -4.24 -6.93
C SER A 134 -9.11 -3.72 -7.16
N PRO A 135 -9.28 -2.62 -7.90
CA PRO A 135 -10.58 -1.92 -7.99
C PRO A 135 -11.68 -2.71 -8.71
N GLY A 136 -11.36 -3.83 -9.33
CA GLY A 136 -12.36 -4.75 -9.88
C GLY A 136 -13.13 -5.55 -8.82
N GLY A 137 -12.64 -5.62 -7.58
CA GLY A 137 -13.25 -6.44 -6.54
C GLY A 137 -13.01 -5.95 -5.11
N SER A 138 -12.30 -4.85 -4.90
CA SER A 138 -12.05 -4.28 -3.58
C SER A 138 -12.08 -2.77 -3.64
N THR A 139 -12.52 -2.15 -2.55
CA THR A 139 -12.48 -0.69 -2.36
C THR A 139 -11.16 -0.21 -1.76
N GLU A 140 -10.28 -1.14 -1.40
CA GLU A 140 -9.02 -0.83 -0.73
C GLU A 140 -8.19 0.20 -1.48
N ARG A 141 -7.81 1.25 -0.78
CA ARG A 141 -6.80 2.23 -1.20
C ARG A 141 -5.58 2.12 -0.31
N ILE A 142 -4.43 2.08 -0.94
CA ILE A 142 -3.12 2.03 -0.30
C ILE A 142 -2.48 3.43 -0.41
N TYR A 143 -1.98 3.93 0.72
CA TYR A 143 -1.22 5.18 0.80
C TYR A 143 0.24 4.86 1.06
N LEU A 144 1.12 5.23 0.13
CA LEU A 144 2.56 5.02 0.28
C LEU A 144 3.22 6.27 0.84
N VAL A 145 4.05 6.10 1.84
CA VAL A 145 4.76 7.15 2.54
C VAL A 145 6.25 6.79 2.64
N LEU A 146 7.10 7.70 2.22
CA LEU A 146 8.53 7.65 2.52
C LEU A 146 8.76 8.30 3.87
N ALA A 147 9.51 7.66 4.76
CA ALA A 147 9.86 8.23 6.07
C ALA A 147 11.37 8.42 6.19
N ARG A 148 11.80 9.61 6.67
CA ARG A 148 13.22 9.89 6.89
C ARG A 148 13.72 9.12 8.10
N LEU A 149 14.73 8.28 7.88
CA LEU A 149 15.43 7.55 8.95
C LEU A 149 16.74 8.27 9.25
N ARG A 150 16.93 8.67 10.52
CA ARG A 150 18.12 9.42 10.97
C ARG A 150 19.08 8.59 11.84
N HIS A 151 18.72 7.35 12.17
CA HIS A 151 19.48 6.52 13.07
C HIS A 151 19.59 5.09 12.58
N GLN A 152 20.69 4.44 12.90
CA GLN A 152 20.85 3.02 12.60
C GLN A 152 19.78 2.18 13.29
N VAL A 153 19.19 1.28 12.54
CA VAL A 153 18.16 0.36 13.00
C VAL A 153 18.82 -0.91 13.50
N LYS A 154 18.44 -1.33 14.70
CA LYS A 154 18.86 -2.64 15.21
C LYS A 154 17.95 -3.69 14.61
N SER A 155 18.53 -4.67 13.93
CA SER A 155 17.80 -5.88 13.55
C SER A 155 17.26 -6.55 14.84
N GLY A 156 16.02 -7.01 14.76
CA GLY A 156 15.34 -7.61 15.91
C GLY A 156 14.02 -8.22 15.49
N VAL A 157 13.31 -8.79 16.46
CA VAL A 157 11.94 -9.28 16.30
C VAL A 157 11.02 -8.33 17.06
N TYR A 158 9.98 -7.89 16.40
CA TYR A 158 8.99 -6.90 16.84
C TYR A 158 7.58 -7.41 16.56
N GLY A 159 6.58 -6.56 16.71
CA GLY A 159 5.18 -6.87 16.55
C GLY A 159 4.45 -7.00 17.88
N LEU A 160 3.13 -6.93 17.80
CA LEU A 160 2.26 -6.99 18.97
C LEU A 160 1.87 -8.45 19.28
N ALA A 161 2.24 -8.92 20.47
CA ALA A 161 1.85 -10.27 20.93
C ALA A 161 0.34 -10.46 20.99
N SER A 162 -0.44 -9.40 21.22
CA SER A 162 -1.91 -9.40 21.19
C SER A 162 -2.47 -9.71 19.80
N GLU A 163 -1.71 -9.41 18.75
CA GLU A 163 -2.07 -9.64 17.34
C GLU A 163 -1.40 -10.89 16.76
N GLN A 164 -0.65 -11.61 17.59
CA GLN A 164 0.14 -12.80 17.22
C GLN A 164 1.17 -12.50 16.12
N GLU A 165 1.71 -11.30 16.16
CA GLU A 165 2.73 -10.86 15.22
C GLU A 165 4.13 -11.33 15.63
N ASP A 166 4.88 -11.82 14.64
CA ASP A 166 6.28 -12.22 14.72
C ASP A 166 7.00 -11.61 13.51
N ILE A 167 7.49 -10.38 13.70
CA ILE A 167 7.99 -9.51 12.64
C ILE A 167 9.49 -9.30 12.79
N LYS A 168 10.26 -9.70 11.80
CA LYS A 168 11.70 -9.52 11.77
C LYS A 168 12.09 -8.29 10.95
N VAL A 169 12.81 -7.38 11.58
CA VAL A 169 13.27 -6.12 10.98
C VAL A 169 14.63 -6.29 10.31
N HIS A 170 14.71 -5.81 9.07
CA HIS A 170 15.92 -5.80 8.26
C HIS A 170 16.28 -4.36 7.86
N SER A 171 17.51 -3.95 8.18
CA SER A 171 18.12 -2.75 7.59
C SER A 171 19.00 -3.19 6.43
N LEU A 172 18.67 -2.74 5.22
CA LEU A 172 19.29 -3.19 3.99
C LEU A 172 19.83 -2.01 3.17
N PRO A 173 21.02 -2.14 2.53
CA PRO A 173 21.40 -1.21 1.48
C PRO A 173 20.30 -1.15 0.40
N ARG A 174 19.94 0.04 -0.06
CA ARG A 174 18.92 0.23 -1.10
C ARG A 174 19.21 -0.62 -2.37
N LEU A 175 20.47 -0.69 -2.77
CA LEU A 175 20.85 -1.50 -3.92
C LEU A 175 20.59 -3.00 -3.72
N LEU A 176 20.75 -3.52 -2.51
CA LEU A 176 20.39 -4.91 -2.20
C LEU A 176 18.88 -5.12 -2.29
N ALA A 177 18.09 -4.21 -1.75
CA ALA A 177 16.62 -4.28 -1.87
C ALA A 177 16.18 -4.27 -3.35
N MET A 178 16.81 -3.46 -4.20
CA MET A 178 16.57 -3.46 -5.64
C MET A 178 16.98 -4.77 -6.32
N GLN A 179 18.08 -5.41 -5.89
CA GLN A 179 18.46 -6.75 -6.39
C GLN A 179 17.43 -7.81 -6.00
N LEU A 180 16.95 -7.80 -4.75
CA LEU A 180 15.90 -8.70 -4.27
C LEU A 180 14.60 -8.52 -5.05
N LEU A 181 14.24 -7.27 -5.36
CA LEU A 181 13.10 -6.95 -6.22
C LEU A 181 13.29 -7.54 -7.63
N HIS A 182 14.42 -7.33 -8.27
CA HIS A 182 14.72 -7.89 -9.61
C HIS A 182 14.73 -9.42 -9.64
N GLN A 183 15.10 -10.06 -8.54
CA GLN A 183 15.10 -11.52 -8.40
C GLN A 183 13.71 -12.09 -8.04
N GLY A 184 12.69 -11.27 -7.89
CA GLY A 184 11.36 -11.70 -7.47
C GLY A 184 11.28 -12.20 -6.02
N LYS A 185 12.23 -11.78 -5.16
CA LYS A 185 12.20 -12.06 -3.72
C LYS A 185 11.33 -11.07 -2.97
N ILE A 186 11.16 -9.88 -3.52
CA ILE A 186 10.17 -8.88 -3.11
C ILE A 186 9.12 -8.86 -4.21
N ASP A 187 7.94 -9.37 -3.92
CA ASP A 187 6.86 -9.59 -4.90
C ASP A 187 5.48 -9.09 -4.43
N ASN A 188 5.38 -8.50 -3.23
CA ASN A 188 4.15 -7.82 -2.82
C ASN A 188 4.07 -6.42 -3.46
N ALA A 189 2.88 -6.10 -3.98
CA ALA A 189 2.67 -4.93 -4.83
C ALA A 189 3.09 -3.60 -4.15
N ALA A 190 2.75 -3.43 -2.87
CA ALA A 190 3.01 -2.18 -2.17
C ALA A 190 4.52 -1.88 -2.05
N THR A 191 5.30 -2.87 -1.64
CA THR A 191 6.77 -2.73 -1.53
C THR A 191 7.42 -2.57 -2.89
N VAL A 192 6.96 -3.32 -3.92
CA VAL A 192 7.42 -3.16 -5.31
C VAL A 192 7.25 -1.72 -5.77
N ILE A 193 6.05 -1.15 -5.60
CA ILE A 193 5.74 0.22 -6.01
C ILE A 193 6.57 1.24 -5.20
N ALA A 194 6.70 1.04 -3.88
CA ALA A 194 7.47 1.94 -3.02
C ALA A 194 8.95 1.98 -3.42
N LEU A 195 9.57 0.83 -3.66
CA LEU A 195 10.97 0.74 -4.10
C LEU A 195 11.19 1.36 -5.49
N GLN A 196 10.27 1.11 -6.43
CA GLN A 196 10.32 1.71 -7.76
C GLN A 196 10.13 3.23 -7.69
N TRP A 197 9.20 3.71 -6.86
CA TRP A 197 9.01 5.15 -6.66
C TRP A 197 10.28 5.78 -6.08
N LEU A 198 10.89 5.18 -5.06
CA LEU A 198 12.15 5.68 -4.50
C LEU A 198 13.25 5.73 -5.56
N ALA A 199 13.39 4.68 -6.38
CA ALA A 199 14.39 4.65 -7.44
C ALA A 199 14.20 5.77 -8.49
N LEU A 200 12.95 6.05 -8.87
CA LEU A 200 12.60 7.10 -9.84
C LEU A 200 12.76 8.52 -9.28
N ASN A 201 12.65 8.70 -7.96
CA ASN A 201 12.68 10.00 -7.29
C ASN A 201 13.92 10.21 -6.41
N LEU A 202 14.93 9.34 -6.52
CA LEU A 202 16.07 9.30 -5.62
C LEU A 202 16.79 10.65 -5.48
N GLU A 203 17.03 11.35 -6.59
CA GLU A 203 17.73 12.64 -6.57
C GLU A 203 16.90 13.72 -5.86
N GLN A 204 15.57 13.69 -6.00
CA GLN A 204 14.67 14.61 -5.29
C GLN A 204 14.66 14.31 -3.79
N VAL A 205 14.67 13.03 -3.42
CA VAL A 205 14.72 12.59 -2.01
C VAL A 205 16.02 13.03 -1.37
N LYS A 206 17.14 12.82 -2.04
CA LYS A 206 18.46 13.29 -1.59
C LYS A 206 18.50 14.80 -1.43
N ALA A 207 18.05 15.55 -2.45
CA ALA A 207 18.01 17.01 -2.39
C ALA A 207 17.15 17.57 -1.26
N ARG A 208 16.11 16.83 -0.85
CA ARG A 208 15.22 17.24 0.25
C ARG A 208 15.79 16.91 1.62
N TRP A 209 16.52 15.82 1.77
CA TRP A 209 16.91 15.26 3.07
C TRP A 209 18.42 15.22 3.34
N THR A 210 19.25 15.55 2.38
CA THR A 210 20.68 15.84 2.65
C THR A 210 20.77 17.24 3.25
N ASP A 211 21.29 17.33 4.47
CA ASP A 211 21.50 18.59 5.19
C ASP A 211 22.70 19.36 4.62
#